data_cccbd113f6bfcc1ba88f6c17929e01e2
#
_entry.id   cccbd113f6bfcc1ba88f6c17929e01e2
#
_cell.length_a   1.000
_cell.length_b   1.000
_cell.length_c   1.000
_cell.angle_alpha   90.00
_cell.angle_beta   90.00
_cell.angle_gamma   90.00
#
_symmetry.space_group_name_H-M   'P 1'
#
loop_
_entity.id
_entity.type
_entity.pdbx_description
1 polymer ?
#
loop_
_entity_poly.entity_id
_entity_poly.type
_entity_poly.pdbx_seq_one_letter_code
_entity_poly.pdbx_strand_id
1 'polypeptide(L)'
;MLAGIVGARPGAGYGIQRQSEPSMTNRVIYPGTFDPITNGHLDLVERAAKMFDEVVVGIAASEKKGPLFNLEERVDLTNQVLAHLPNVRVTGFSKLLAHFCKEEEGNILLRGLRAVSDFEYEFQLANMNRQLAPDLETVFLTPAEHLSFISSSLIREIALLDGDVSNFVPPLVAEALEQKRQERKKR
;
A
#
# COMPACT_ATOMS: atom_id res chain seq x y z
N MET A 1 -76.12 10.85 -22.13
CA MET A 1 -76.04 12.29 -21.81
C MET A 1 -75.20 12.48 -20.55
N LEU A 2 -74.23 13.35 -20.64
CA LEU A 2 -73.38 13.98 -19.59
C LEU A 2 -72.16 13.20 -19.08
N ALA A 3 -71.07 13.71 -19.62
CA ALA A 3 -69.68 13.55 -19.22
C ALA A 3 -69.40 14.11 -17.80
N GLY A 4 -68.60 13.41 -17.01
CA GLY A 4 -67.99 13.92 -15.79
C GLY A 4 -66.49 13.91 -15.93
N ILE A 5 -65.89 15.06 -16.18
CA ILE A 5 -64.45 15.30 -16.22
C ILE A 5 -63.92 15.27 -14.77
N VAL A 6 -63.06 14.27 -14.46
CA VAL A 6 -62.31 14.26 -13.22
C VAL A 6 -60.90 14.82 -13.52
N GLY A 7 -60.65 15.99 -13.00
CA GLY A 7 -59.35 16.69 -13.11
C GLY A 7 -58.25 15.94 -12.39
N ALA A 8 -57.14 15.64 -13.11
CA ALA A 8 -55.91 15.14 -12.55
C ALA A 8 -55.22 16.25 -11.73
N ARG A 9 -54.92 16.03 -10.46
CA ARG A 9 -54.05 16.85 -9.65
C ARG A 9 -52.60 16.61 -10.05
N PRO A 10 -51.79 17.67 -10.25
CA PRO A 10 -50.34 17.49 -10.49
C PRO A 10 -49.69 16.92 -9.24
N GLY A 11 -48.97 15.81 -9.38
CA GLY A 11 -48.22 15.16 -8.34
C GLY A 11 -47.11 16.09 -7.83
N ALA A 12 -47.05 16.32 -6.55
CA ALA A 12 -45.93 16.95 -5.87
C ALA A 12 -44.69 16.07 -6.05
N GLY A 13 -43.76 16.55 -6.87
CA GLY A 13 -42.45 15.94 -7.01
C GLY A 13 -41.69 16.07 -5.70
N TYR A 14 -41.53 14.97 -4.99
CA TYR A 14 -40.57 14.89 -3.89
C TYR A 14 -39.17 14.94 -4.48
N GLY A 15 -38.63 16.13 -4.60
CA GLY A 15 -37.20 16.35 -4.84
C GLY A 15 -36.41 15.87 -3.63
N ILE A 16 -35.91 14.67 -3.68
CA ILE A 16 -34.90 14.21 -2.72
C ILE A 16 -33.65 15.06 -3.00
N GLN A 17 -33.48 16.13 -2.26
CA GLN A 17 -32.20 16.80 -2.16
C GLN A 17 -31.25 15.79 -1.50
N ARG A 18 -30.42 15.14 -2.29
CA ARG A 18 -29.24 14.46 -1.78
C ARG A 18 -28.34 15.55 -1.20
N GLN A 19 -28.38 15.73 0.11
CA GLN A 19 -27.31 16.42 0.79
C GLN A 19 -26.03 15.68 0.43
N SER A 20 -25.07 16.37 -0.16
CA SER A 20 -23.74 15.86 -0.38
C SER A 20 -23.13 15.56 0.99
N GLU A 21 -23.17 14.31 1.40
CA GLU A 21 -22.36 13.87 2.53
C GLU A 21 -20.90 14.22 2.20
N PRO A 22 -20.13 14.70 3.18
CA PRO A 22 -18.71 14.93 2.95
C PRO A 22 -18.12 13.63 2.43
N SER A 23 -17.54 13.65 1.22
CA SER A 23 -16.95 12.47 0.62
C SER A 23 -15.84 12.00 1.56
N MET A 24 -16.08 10.89 2.25
CA MET A 24 -15.04 10.25 3.05
C MET A 24 -13.92 9.86 2.08
N THR A 25 -12.74 10.44 2.27
CA THR A 25 -11.54 10.09 1.49
C THR A 25 -11.29 8.60 1.67
N ASN A 26 -11.37 7.86 0.58
CA ASN A 26 -11.12 6.41 0.59
C ASN A 26 -9.60 6.17 0.64
N ARG A 27 -9.04 6.22 1.86
CA ARG A 27 -7.60 6.10 2.12
C ARG A 27 -7.23 4.65 2.42
N VAL A 28 -6.20 4.15 1.75
CA VAL A 28 -5.63 2.83 2.00
C VAL A 28 -4.20 2.97 2.54
N ILE A 29 -3.85 2.13 3.51
CA ILE A 29 -2.50 2.05 4.08
C ILE A 29 -1.83 0.77 3.57
N TYR A 30 -0.66 0.91 2.94
CA TYR A 30 0.17 -0.21 2.52
C TYR A 30 1.41 -0.30 3.41
N PRO A 31 1.36 -1.11 4.48
CA PRO A 31 2.48 -1.24 5.40
C PRO A 31 3.47 -2.31 4.94
N GLY A 32 4.75 -2.03 5.12
CA GLY A 32 5.81 -2.99 4.82
C GLY A 32 7.16 -2.56 5.38
N THR A 33 8.16 -3.43 5.22
CA THR A 33 9.55 -3.07 5.56
C THR A 33 10.22 -2.32 4.42
N PHE A 34 9.90 -2.65 3.16
CA PHE A 34 10.45 -2.05 1.93
C PHE A 34 11.99 -1.92 1.98
N ASP A 35 12.65 -3.02 2.20
CA ASP A 35 14.10 -3.08 2.36
C ASP A 35 14.76 -3.97 1.29
N PRO A 36 14.88 -3.47 0.04
CA PRO A 36 14.28 -2.24 -0.50
C PRO A 36 12.88 -2.44 -1.08
N ILE A 37 12.28 -1.36 -1.60
CA ILE A 37 11.12 -1.43 -2.49
C ILE A 37 11.50 -2.17 -3.77
N THR A 38 10.59 -2.98 -4.32
CA THR A 38 10.80 -3.80 -5.52
C THR A 38 9.74 -3.52 -6.59
N ASN A 39 9.93 -4.01 -7.82
CA ASN A 39 8.93 -3.88 -8.88
C ASN A 39 7.58 -4.52 -8.48
N GLY A 40 7.59 -5.57 -7.65
CA GLY A 40 6.36 -6.16 -7.11
C GLY A 40 5.61 -5.19 -6.16
N HIS A 41 6.33 -4.45 -5.32
CA HIS A 41 5.72 -3.42 -4.48
C HIS A 41 5.19 -2.25 -5.33
N LEU A 42 5.96 -1.80 -6.32
CA LEU A 42 5.59 -0.72 -7.22
C LEU A 42 4.28 -1.04 -7.97
N ASP A 43 4.17 -2.26 -8.56
CA ASP A 43 2.93 -2.72 -9.22
C ASP A 43 1.70 -2.58 -8.31
N LEU A 44 1.82 -3.02 -7.05
CA LEU A 44 0.71 -2.93 -6.10
C LEU A 44 0.35 -1.48 -5.75
N VAL A 45 1.34 -0.61 -5.55
CA VAL A 45 1.10 0.81 -5.24
C VAL A 45 0.46 1.54 -6.43
N GLU A 46 0.96 1.34 -7.65
CA GLU A 46 0.40 1.94 -8.86
C GLU A 46 -1.06 1.52 -9.12
N ARG A 47 -1.39 0.28 -8.80
CA ARG A 47 -2.78 -0.21 -8.89
C ARG A 47 -3.64 0.32 -7.77
N ALA A 48 -3.14 0.36 -6.55
CA ALA A 48 -3.83 0.96 -5.42
C ALA A 48 -4.12 2.46 -5.65
N ALA A 49 -3.17 3.21 -6.23
CA ALA A 49 -3.33 4.61 -6.56
C ALA A 49 -4.48 4.89 -7.56
N LYS A 50 -4.86 3.89 -8.38
CA LYS A 50 -6.02 3.96 -9.29
C LYS A 50 -7.35 3.59 -8.61
N MET A 51 -7.30 2.90 -7.48
CA MET A 51 -8.47 2.34 -6.78
C MET A 51 -8.92 3.21 -5.60
N PHE A 52 -7.98 3.95 -5.01
CA PHE A 52 -8.20 4.72 -3.79
C PHE A 52 -7.87 6.20 -4.01
N ASP A 53 -8.54 7.06 -3.26
CA ASP A 53 -8.31 8.51 -3.33
C ASP A 53 -6.92 8.88 -2.80
N GLU A 54 -6.44 8.16 -1.78
CA GLU A 54 -5.12 8.33 -1.18
C GLU A 54 -4.51 6.98 -0.79
N VAL A 55 -3.22 6.82 -1.07
CA VAL A 55 -2.42 5.66 -0.65
C VAL A 55 -1.31 6.11 0.28
N VAL A 56 -1.27 5.56 1.49
CA VAL A 56 -0.20 5.79 2.47
C VAL A 56 0.71 4.56 2.49
N VAL A 57 1.92 4.70 1.98
CA VAL A 57 2.94 3.66 2.09
C VAL A 57 3.64 3.81 3.43
N GLY A 58 3.33 2.92 4.37
CA GLY A 58 3.88 2.91 5.71
C GLY A 58 5.15 2.05 5.82
N ILE A 59 6.30 2.65 6.08
CA ILE A 59 7.56 1.93 6.21
C ILE A 59 7.85 1.62 7.68
N ALA A 60 7.74 0.34 8.06
CA ALA A 60 8.03 -0.09 9.42
C ALA A 60 9.53 -0.04 9.73
N ALA A 61 9.89 0.46 10.90
CA ALA A 61 11.31 0.54 11.34
C ALA A 61 11.98 -0.84 11.31
N SER A 62 11.29 -1.88 11.81
CA SER A 62 11.73 -3.30 11.72
C SER A 62 13.16 -3.57 12.20
N GLU A 63 13.66 -2.85 13.20
CA GLU A 63 15.05 -2.91 13.71
C GLU A 63 15.52 -4.34 14.00
N LYS A 64 14.64 -5.16 14.60
CA LYS A 64 14.95 -6.56 14.94
C LYS A 64 15.27 -7.43 13.71
N LYS A 65 14.88 -7.01 12.51
CA LYS A 65 15.15 -7.75 11.26
C LYS A 65 16.52 -7.41 10.66
N GLY A 66 17.26 -6.43 11.23
CA GLY A 66 18.56 -5.98 10.72
C GLY A 66 18.47 -5.52 9.26
N PRO A 67 17.67 -4.50 8.94
CA PRO A 67 17.49 -4.08 7.55
C PRO A 67 18.81 -3.56 6.93
N LEU A 68 18.97 -3.73 5.62
CA LEU A 68 20.13 -3.26 4.89
C LEU A 68 20.18 -1.72 4.82
N PHE A 69 19.03 -1.11 4.59
CA PHE A 69 18.82 0.32 4.59
C PHE A 69 18.18 0.73 5.91
N ASN A 70 18.67 1.81 6.54
CA ASN A 70 18.00 2.37 7.72
C ASN A 70 16.58 2.90 7.34
N LEU A 71 15.79 3.33 8.34
CA LEU A 71 14.42 3.76 8.10
C LEU A 71 14.36 4.97 7.16
N GLU A 72 15.21 5.98 7.37
CA GLU A 72 15.24 7.21 6.57
C GLU A 72 15.61 6.91 5.12
N GLU A 73 16.64 6.09 4.89
CA GLU A 73 17.04 5.67 3.55
C GLU A 73 15.90 4.94 2.81
N ARG A 74 15.14 4.09 3.50
CA ARG A 74 13.99 3.38 2.90
C ARG A 74 12.83 4.31 2.57
N VAL A 75 12.56 5.29 3.44
CA VAL A 75 11.54 6.32 3.19
C VAL A 75 11.93 7.17 1.99
N ASP A 76 13.15 7.68 1.95
CA ASP A 76 13.64 8.54 0.88
C ASP A 76 13.66 7.81 -0.47
N LEU A 77 14.17 6.58 -0.50
CA LEU A 77 14.22 5.77 -1.71
C LEU A 77 12.83 5.46 -2.23
N THR A 78 11.90 5.11 -1.33
CA THR A 78 10.50 4.83 -1.71
C THR A 78 9.79 6.08 -2.19
N ASN A 79 10.01 7.25 -1.57
CA ASN A 79 9.47 8.53 -2.03
C ASN A 79 9.93 8.87 -3.45
N GLN A 80 11.23 8.69 -3.74
CA GLN A 80 11.76 8.96 -5.07
C GLN A 80 11.16 8.02 -6.13
N VAL A 81 11.05 6.73 -5.82
CA VAL A 81 10.45 5.73 -6.73
C VAL A 81 8.98 6.04 -7.02
N LEU A 82 8.23 6.51 -6.04
CA LEU A 82 6.78 6.76 -6.14
C LEU A 82 6.43 8.22 -6.49
N ALA A 83 7.41 9.09 -6.75
CA ALA A 83 7.21 10.52 -6.99
C ALA A 83 6.27 10.85 -8.16
N HIS A 84 6.07 9.91 -9.09
CA HIS A 84 5.16 10.05 -10.22
C HIS A 84 3.67 9.85 -9.86
N LEU A 85 3.36 9.42 -8.64
CA LEU A 85 1.99 9.15 -8.16
C LEU A 85 1.54 10.26 -7.20
N PRO A 86 0.70 11.21 -7.65
CA PRO A 86 0.36 12.41 -6.87
C PRO A 86 -0.51 12.14 -5.63
N ASN A 87 -1.22 11.02 -5.59
CA ASN A 87 -2.07 10.61 -4.48
C ASN A 87 -1.40 9.56 -3.56
N VAL A 88 -0.09 9.38 -3.69
CA VAL A 88 0.69 8.46 -2.86
C VAL A 88 1.63 9.27 -1.97
N ARG A 89 1.63 8.98 -0.68
CA ARG A 89 2.64 9.50 0.26
C ARG A 89 3.32 8.39 1.02
N VAL A 90 4.56 8.62 1.42
CA VAL A 90 5.40 7.65 2.13
C VAL A 90 5.73 8.20 3.50
N THR A 91 5.62 7.38 4.53
CA THR A 91 5.98 7.75 5.89
C THR A 91 6.57 6.58 6.66
N GLY A 92 7.51 6.85 7.55
CA GLY A 92 8.09 5.84 8.43
C GLY A 92 7.32 5.70 9.75
N PHE A 93 7.29 4.50 10.33
CA PHE A 93 6.71 4.30 11.66
C PHE A 93 7.44 3.22 12.45
N SER A 94 7.41 3.36 13.80
CA SER A 94 8.02 2.40 14.75
C SER A 94 7.04 1.86 15.79
N LYS A 95 5.76 2.18 15.65
CA LYS A 95 4.67 1.80 16.56
C LYS A 95 3.89 0.59 16.04
N LEU A 96 2.90 0.14 16.85
CA LEU A 96 1.96 -0.90 16.42
C LEU A 96 1.19 -0.45 15.18
N LEU A 97 1.02 -1.35 14.21
CA LEU A 97 0.34 -1.04 12.94
C LEU A 97 -1.07 -0.47 13.14
N ALA A 98 -1.86 -1.04 14.06
CA ALA A 98 -3.20 -0.54 14.37
C ALA A 98 -3.20 0.92 14.88
N HIS A 99 -2.19 1.31 15.67
CA HIS A 99 -2.03 2.71 16.12
C HIS A 99 -1.61 3.63 14.98
N PHE A 100 -0.70 3.15 14.12
CA PHE A 100 -0.29 3.87 12.94
C PHE A 100 -1.48 4.15 12.01
N CYS A 101 -2.31 3.13 11.72
CA CYS A 101 -3.50 3.29 10.89
C CYS A 101 -4.48 4.32 11.46
N LYS A 102 -4.68 4.34 12.78
CA LYS A 102 -5.54 5.31 13.43
C LYS A 102 -5.02 6.75 13.32
N GLU A 103 -3.72 6.95 13.47
CA GLU A 103 -3.09 8.27 13.33
C GLU A 103 -3.14 8.78 11.88
N GLU A 104 -3.00 7.85 10.92
CA GLU A 104 -3.12 8.16 9.50
C GLU A 104 -4.56 8.26 9.01
N GLU A 105 -5.55 8.11 9.93
CA GLU A 105 -6.98 8.14 9.61
C GLU A 105 -7.38 7.16 8.49
N GLY A 106 -6.67 6.01 8.42
CA GLY A 106 -6.90 4.97 7.42
C GLY A 106 -7.51 3.73 8.05
N ASN A 107 -8.63 3.28 7.50
CA ASN A 107 -9.34 2.09 7.95
C ASN A 107 -9.22 0.89 7.00
N ILE A 108 -8.43 1.02 5.94
CA ILE A 108 -8.19 -0.05 4.97
C ILE A 108 -6.69 -0.35 4.93
N LEU A 109 -6.32 -1.61 5.15
CA LEU A 109 -4.97 -2.12 4.95
C LEU A 109 -4.86 -2.82 3.61
N LEU A 110 -3.85 -2.47 2.83
CA LEU A 110 -3.45 -3.22 1.64
C LEU A 110 -2.34 -4.21 1.99
N ARG A 111 -2.51 -5.46 1.59
CA ARG A 111 -1.49 -6.50 1.71
C ARG A 111 -1.26 -7.19 0.37
N GLY A 112 0.00 -7.45 0.04
CA GLY A 112 0.37 -8.19 -1.16
C GLY A 112 0.41 -9.69 -0.89
N LEU A 113 -0.25 -10.49 -1.75
CA LEU A 113 -0.17 -11.95 -1.73
C LEU A 113 0.55 -12.43 -2.98
N ARG A 114 1.73 -13.03 -2.82
CA ARG A 114 2.55 -13.54 -3.93
C ARG A 114 2.34 -15.02 -4.19
N ALA A 115 2.08 -15.77 -3.11
CA ALA A 115 1.90 -17.22 -3.16
C ALA A 115 0.89 -17.68 -2.11
N VAL A 116 0.40 -18.90 -2.26
CA VAL A 116 -0.50 -19.53 -1.28
C VAL A 116 0.14 -19.62 0.10
N SER A 117 1.46 -19.81 0.16
CA SER A 117 2.23 -19.84 1.42
C SER A 117 2.20 -18.51 2.20
N ASP A 118 2.01 -17.38 1.53
CA ASP A 118 1.88 -16.08 2.20
C ASP A 118 0.50 -15.93 2.87
N PHE A 119 -0.52 -16.61 2.33
CA PHE A 119 -1.93 -16.40 2.69
C PHE A 119 -2.21 -16.70 4.17
N GLU A 120 -1.73 -17.83 4.69
CA GLU A 120 -2.01 -18.22 6.08
C GLU A 120 -1.51 -17.17 7.07
N TYR A 121 -0.29 -16.69 6.87
CA TYR A 121 0.32 -15.68 7.73
C TYR A 121 -0.39 -14.33 7.60
N GLU A 122 -0.68 -13.88 6.38
CA GLU A 122 -1.38 -12.62 6.11
C GLU A 122 -2.82 -12.66 6.64
N PHE A 123 -3.50 -13.81 6.54
CA PHE A 123 -4.83 -14.01 7.11
C PHE A 123 -4.83 -13.94 8.64
N GLN A 124 -3.82 -14.54 9.30
CA GLN A 124 -3.66 -14.41 10.75
C GLN A 124 -3.43 -12.96 11.16
N LEU A 125 -2.59 -12.22 10.42
CA LEU A 125 -2.35 -10.80 10.67
C LEU A 125 -3.61 -9.95 10.48
N ALA A 126 -4.40 -10.20 9.44
CA ALA A 126 -5.65 -9.49 9.20
C ALA A 126 -6.65 -9.68 10.35
N ASN A 127 -6.82 -10.92 10.83
CA ASN A 127 -7.67 -11.21 11.97
C ASN A 127 -7.16 -10.55 13.26
N MET A 128 -5.86 -10.56 13.50
CA MET A 128 -5.26 -9.91 14.67
C MET A 128 -5.46 -8.39 14.61
N ASN A 129 -5.23 -7.78 13.46
CA ASN A 129 -5.43 -6.34 13.27
C ASN A 129 -6.88 -5.93 13.53
N ARG A 130 -7.85 -6.72 13.05
CA ARG A 130 -9.29 -6.48 13.31
C ARG A 130 -9.63 -6.59 14.81
N GLN A 131 -9.00 -7.48 15.55
CA GLN A 131 -9.17 -7.55 17.01
C GLN A 131 -8.61 -6.32 17.74
N LEU A 132 -7.51 -5.77 17.24
CA LEU A 132 -6.85 -4.59 17.82
C LEU A 132 -7.51 -3.28 17.41
N ALA A 133 -8.09 -3.22 16.22
CA ALA A 133 -8.80 -2.09 15.66
C ALA A 133 -10.00 -2.60 14.85
N PRO A 134 -11.21 -2.69 15.46
CA PRO A 134 -12.39 -3.31 14.83
C PRO A 134 -12.83 -2.69 13.51
N ASP A 135 -12.53 -1.39 13.31
CA ASP A 135 -12.87 -0.66 12.08
C ASP A 135 -11.83 -0.85 10.96
N LEU A 136 -10.76 -1.61 11.22
CA LEU A 136 -9.67 -1.81 10.27
C LEU A 136 -9.93 -3.05 9.41
N GLU A 137 -10.16 -2.84 8.12
CA GLU A 137 -10.36 -3.90 7.13
C GLU A 137 -9.09 -4.16 6.33
N THR A 138 -8.89 -5.41 5.92
CA THR A 138 -7.72 -5.79 5.10
C THR A 138 -8.15 -6.21 3.72
N VAL A 139 -7.57 -5.60 2.70
CA VAL A 139 -7.71 -5.98 1.30
C VAL A 139 -6.41 -6.61 0.79
N PHE A 140 -6.54 -7.63 -0.04
CA PHE A 140 -5.41 -8.34 -0.61
C PHE A 140 -5.33 -8.10 -2.11
N LEU A 141 -4.14 -7.76 -2.60
CA LEU A 141 -3.83 -7.72 -4.02
C LEU A 141 -2.70 -8.70 -4.34
N THR A 142 -2.81 -9.35 -5.48
CA THR A 142 -1.71 -10.15 -6.02
C THR A 142 -0.90 -9.28 -6.97
N PRO A 143 0.45 -9.32 -6.95
CA PRO A 143 1.27 -8.66 -7.95
C PRO A 143 1.06 -9.32 -9.33
N ALA A 144 1.51 -8.66 -10.39
CA ALA A 144 1.56 -9.25 -11.71
C ALA A 144 2.33 -10.58 -11.67
N GLU A 145 1.94 -11.55 -12.49
CA GLU A 145 2.45 -12.93 -12.44
C GLU A 145 3.99 -12.98 -12.49
N HIS A 146 4.60 -12.23 -13.40
CA HIS A 146 6.06 -12.16 -13.56
C HIS A 146 6.80 -11.44 -12.42
N LEU A 147 6.09 -10.89 -11.43
CA LEU A 147 6.64 -10.23 -10.23
C LEU A 147 6.38 -11.04 -8.95
N SER A 148 5.62 -12.12 -9.02
CA SER A 148 5.16 -12.86 -7.85
C SER A 148 6.29 -13.55 -7.07
N PHE A 149 7.39 -13.89 -7.73
CA PHE A 149 8.56 -14.52 -7.10
C PHE A 149 9.54 -13.53 -6.47
N ILE A 150 9.34 -12.23 -6.65
CA ILE A 150 10.25 -11.19 -6.16
C ILE A 150 10.03 -10.96 -4.66
N SER A 151 11.11 -11.02 -3.87
CA SER A 151 11.10 -10.60 -2.48
C SER A 151 12.30 -9.71 -2.16
N SER A 152 12.12 -8.71 -1.30
CA SER A 152 13.23 -7.84 -0.87
C SER A 152 14.40 -8.62 -0.27
N SER A 153 14.13 -9.70 0.47
CA SER A 153 15.17 -10.54 1.07
C SER A 153 16.04 -11.20 0.01
N LEU A 154 15.41 -11.81 -1.01
CA LEU A 154 16.13 -12.44 -2.11
C LEU A 154 16.90 -11.40 -2.94
N ILE A 155 16.31 -10.25 -3.21
CA ILE A 155 16.98 -9.15 -3.92
C ILE A 155 18.24 -8.68 -3.18
N ARG A 156 18.15 -8.48 -1.84
CA ARG A 156 19.33 -8.12 -1.04
C ARG A 156 20.45 -9.17 -1.13
N GLU A 157 20.08 -10.44 -0.99
CA GLU A 157 21.03 -11.53 -1.06
C GLU A 157 21.76 -11.57 -2.41
N ILE A 158 21.02 -11.51 -3.51
CA ILE A 158 21.57 -11.49 -4.87
C ILE A 158 22.50 -10.29 -5.06
N ALA A 159 22.02 -9.08 -4.72
CA ALA A 159 22.80 -7.84 -4.90
C ALA A 159 24.10 -7.84 -4.08
N LEU A 160 24.05 -8.32 -2.84
CA LEU A 160 25.25 -8.39 -1.99
C LEU A 160 26.29 -9.41 -2.45
N LEU A 161 25.87 -10.42 -3.25
CA LEU A 161 26.72 -11.42 -3.89
C LEU A 161 27.11 -11.05 -5.33
N ASP A 162 26.94 -9.78 -5.72
CA ASP A 162 27.32 -9.26 -7.05
C ASP A 162 26.41 -9.73 -8.20
N GLY A 163 25.20 -10.19 -7.89
CA GLY A 163 24.22 -10.58 -8.89
C GLY A 163 23.46 -9.36 -9.43
N ASP A 164 23.07 -9.41 -10.71
CA ASP A 164 22.26 -8.39 -11.36
C ASP A 164 20.80 -8.46 -10.89
N VAL A 165 20.30 -7.36 -10.33
CA VAL A 165 18.93 -7.20 -9.85
C VAL A 165 18.11 -6.19 -10.64
N SER A 166 18.66 -5.65 -11.74
CA SER A 166 18.07 -4.56 -12.53
C SER A 166 16.65 -4.85 -13.06
N ASN A 167 16.34 -6.12 -13.33
CA ASN A 167 15.01 -6.54 -13.80
C ASN A 167 13.95 -6.62 -12.68
N PHE A 168 14.35 -6.54 -11.41
CA PHE A 168 13.47 -6.83 -10.27
C PHE A 168 13.18 -5.61 -9.41
N VAL A 169 13.97 -4.55 -9.58
CA VAL A 169 13.84 -3.31 -8.81
C VAL A 169 13.90 -2.08 -9.72
N PRO A 170 13.33 -0.93 -9.30
CA PRO A 170 13.53 0.33 -10.01
C PRO A 170 15.01 0.71 -10.12
N PRO A 171 15.44 1.44 -11.17
CA PRO A 171 16.85 1.80 -11.39
C PRO A 171 17.53 2.47 -10.18
N LEU A 172 16.86 3.43 -9.54
CA LEU A 172 17.35 4.09 -8.31
C LEU A 172 17.65 3.10 -7.18
N VAL A 173 16.85 2.03 -7.08
CA VAL A 173 17.04 0.98 -6.07
C VAL A 173 18.25 0.12 -6.40
N ALA A 174 18.46 -0.20 -7.68
CA ALA A 174 19.64 -0.96 -8.12
C ALA A 174 20.93 -0.19 -7.81
N GLU A 175 20.96 1.12 -8.07
CA GLU A 175 22.08 2.01 -7.74
C GLU A 175 22.34 2.06 -6.22
N ALA A 176 21.28 2.18 -5.40
CA ALA A 176 21.40 2.19 -3.94
C ALA A 176 21.92 0.86 -3.38
N LEU A 177 21.51 -0.26 -3.95
CA LEU A 177 22.02 -1.59 -3.58
C LEU A 177 23.50 -1.74 -3.91
N GLU A 178 23.92 -1.26 -5.07
CA GLU A 178 25.34 -1.26 -5.48
C GLU A 178 26.21 -0.41 -4.52
N GLN A 179 25.73 0.76 -4.13
CA GLN A 179 26.40 1.60 -3.13
C GLN A 179 26.57 0.86 -1.80
N LYS A 180 25.51 0.23 -1.29
CA LYS A 180 25.58 -0.57 -0.06
C LYS A 180 26.56 -1.74 -0.16
N ARG A 181 26.63 -2.40 -1.31
CA ARG A 181 27.59 -3.47 -1.56
C ARG A 181 29.03 -2.95 -1.48
N GLN A 182 29.31 -1.80 -2.11
CA GLN A 182 30.64 -1.18 -2.10
C GLN A 182 31.06 -0.74 -0.70
N GLU A 183 30.16 -0.15 0.08
CA GLU A 183 30.41 0.22 1.48
C GLU A 183 30.80 -0.99 2.34
N ARG A 184 30.15 -2.13 2.13
CA ARG A 184 30.46 -3.37 2.86
C ARG A 184 31.81 -3.99 2.48
N LYS A 185 32.24 -3.85 1.23
CA LYS A 185 33.55 -4.33 0.79
C LYS A 185 34.73 -3.50 1.35
N LYS A 186 34.47 -2.28 1.79
CA LYS A 186 35.47 -1.38 2.37
C LYS A 186 35.67 -1.53 3.89
N ARG A 187 34.75 -2.26 4.54
CA ARG A 187 34.80 -2.60 5.99
C ARG A 187 35.47 -3.93 6.22
#